data_0b33e3d16452e4772f5ad7b8de08e4b5
#
_entry.id   0b33e3d16452e4772f5ad7b8de08e4b5
#
_cell.length_a   1.000
_cell.length_b   1.000
_cell.length_c   1.000
_cell.angle_alpha   90.00
_cell.angle_beta   90.00
_cell.angle_gamma   90.00
#
_symmetry.space_group_name_H-M   'P 1'
#
loop_
_entity.id
_entity.type
_entity.pdbx_description
1 polymer ?
#
loop_
_entity_poly.entity_id
_entity_poly.type
_entity_poly.pdbx_seq_one_letter_code
_entity_poly.pdbx_strand_id
1 'polypeptide(L)'
;MKTLFTAIIALAALSMNAQNKIGHINSLELLNLMPEVQQADAQLKELQTALQQQYNSYVTEYQTKVNEYNANAGTWGEVQLEAAEQDIASLQQRITDFESSSQQKLETRRQELYDPILQKANTTIEEVGKDGKFTYIIDTSSGSLVYMGEDMIDALPLVLKKLGIEQSK
;
A
#
# COMPACT_ATOMS: atom_id res chain seq x y z
N MET A 1 17.57 64.98 0.50
CA MET A 1 18.05 63.95 1.45
C MET A 1 16.88 63.20 2.15
N LYS A 2 15.82 63.91 2.58
CA LYS A 2 14.66 63.26 3.26
C LYS A 2 13.87 62.27 2.34
N THR A 3 13.71 62.63 1.08
CA THR A 3 12.99 61.78 0.09
C THR A 3 13.73 60.52 -0.31
N LEU A 4 15.07 60.53 -0.27
CA LEU A 4 15.91 59.36 -0.58
C LEU A 4 15.89 58.35 0.54
N PHE A 5 15.79 58.81 1.80
CA PHE A 5 15.70 57.95 2.98
C PHE A 5 14.35 57.23 3.11
N THR A 6 13.26 57.90 2.67
CA THR A 6 11.91 57.30 2.65
C THR A 6 11.80 56.19 1.57
N ALA A 7 12.47 56.36 0.44
CA ALA A 7 12.49 55.36 -0.65
C ALA A 7 13.25 54.08 -0.25
N ILE A 8 14.34 54.20 0.52
CA ILE A 8 15.12 53.05 1.02
C ILE A 8 14.34 52.24 2.07
N ILE A 9 13.58 52.90 2.97
CA ILE A 9 12.75 52.23 3.95
C ILE A 9 11.59 51.52 3.30
N ALA A 10 11.00 52.07 2.24
CA ALA A 10 9.92 51.41 1.46
C ALA A 10 10.41 50.16 0.71
N LEU A 11 11.66 50.18 0.20
CA LEU A 11 12.26 49.02 -0.47
C LEU A 11 12.60 47.90 0.53
N ALA A 12 13.01 48.21 1.77
CA ALA A 12 13.30 47.23 2.81
C ALA A 12 12.06 46.55 3.32
N ALA A 13 10.89 47.21 3.32
CA ALA A 13 9.62 46.62 3.71
C ALA A 13 9.07 45.56 2.71
N LEU A 14 9.53 45.60 1.46
CA LEU A 14 9.14 44.62 0.44
C LEU A 14 9.90 43.29 0.53
N SER A 15 11.01 43.27 1.27
CA SER A 15 11.85 42.06 1.42
C SER A 15 11.40 41.14 2.57
N MET A 16 10.41 41.49 3.39
CA MET A 16 10.03 40.76 4.58
C MET A 16 9.03 39.59 4.37
N ASN A 17 8.61 39.34 3.14
CA ASN A 17 7.61 38.30 2.88
C ASN A 17 8.16 37.00 2.26
N ALA A 18 9.46 36.77 2.29
CA ALA A 18 10.05 35.51 1.86
C ALA A 18 10.22 34.54 3.06
N GLN A 19 9.22 34.44 3.93
CA GLN A 19 9.20 33.34 4.89
C GLN A 19 8.93 32.05 4.11
N ASN A 20 9.93 31.19 4.04
CA ASN A 20 9.78 29.87 3.46
C ASN A 20 8.68 29.11 4.22
N LYS A 21 7.56 28.88 3.56
CA LYS A 21 6.45 28.15 4.11
C LYS A 21 6.77 26.65 4.08
N ILE A 22 7.02 26.05 5.23
CA ILE A 22 7.37 24.64 5.35
C ILE A 22 6.17 23.91 5.94
N GLY A 23 5.76 22.83 5.30
CA GLY A 23 4.72 21.95 5.79
C GLY A 23 5.26 20.56 6.15
N HIS A 24 4.45 19.81 6.86
CA HIS A 24 4.65 18.39 7.09
C HIS A 24 3.36 17.61 6.83
N ILE A 25 3.48 16.33 6.56
CA ILE A 25 2.37 15.41 6.43
C ILE A 25 2.82 14.02 6.90
N ASN A 26 1.92 13.28 7.52
CA ASN A 26 2.11 11.86 7.72
C ASN A 26 1.38 11.11 6.60
N SER A 27 2.15 10.61 5.62
CA SER A 27 1.57 9.93 4.45
C SER A 27 0.87 8.61 4.81
N LEU A 28 1.33 7.90 5.85
CA LEU A 28 0.66 6.70 6.34
C LEU A 28 -0.71 7.03 6.96
N GLU A 29 -0.80 8.12 7.70
CA GLU A 29 -2.07 8.58 8.27
C GLU A 29 -3.04 9.01 7.17
N LEU A 30 -2.55 9.74 6.16
CA LEU A 30 -3.34 10.09 4.97
C LEU A 30 -3.92 8.85 4.30
N LEU A 31 -3.07 7.85 4.00
CA LEU A 31 -3.49 6.61 3.35
C LEU A 31 -4.55 5.87 4.17
N ASN A 32 -4.37 5.78 5.50
CA ASN A 32 -5.34 5.13 6.37
C ASN A 32 -6.72 5.82 6.39
N LEU A 33 -6.77 7.11 6.10
CA LEU A 33 -8.00 7.89 6.01
C LEU A 33 -8.65 7.85 4.62
N MET A 34 -7.95 7.34 3.59
CA MET A 34 -8.48 7.24 2.23
C MET A 34 -9.42 6.02 2.11
N PRO A 35 -10.69 6.22 1.68
CA PRO A 35 -11.64 5.11 1.53
C PRO A 35 -11.22 4.09 0.48
N GLU A 36 -10.42 4.51 -0.52
CA GLU A 36 -9.87 3.62 -1.54
C GLU A 36 -8.92 2.57 -0.93
N VAL A 37 -8.17 2.92 0.11
CA VAL A 37 -7.29 1.99 0.83
C VAL A 37 -8.11 0.89 1.50
N GLN A 38 -9.21 1.26 2.17
CA GLN A 38 -10.11 0.29 2.80
C GLN A 38 -10.72 -0.68 1.77
N GLN A 39 -11.07 -0.17 0.58
CA GLN A 39 -11.58 -1.00 -0.52
C GLN A 39 -10.50 -1.92 -1.09
N ALA A 40 -9.26 -1.42 -1.23
CA ALA A 40 -8.12 -2.21 -1.68
C ALA A 40 -7.81 -3.34 -0.70
N ASP A 41 -7.79 -3.05 0.60
CA ASP A 41 -7.57 -4.04 1.65
C ASP A 41 -8.66 -5.11 1.68
N ALA A 42 -9.92 -4.71 1.51
CA ALA A 42 -11.03 -5.66 1.44
C ALA A 42 -10.89 -6.61 0.24
N GLN A 43 -10.51 -6.10 -0.94
CA GLN A 43 -10.29 -6.93 -2.14
C GLN A 43 -9.09 -7.87 -1.98
N LEU A 44 -8.00 -7.41 -1.36
CA LEU A 44 -6.84 -8.26 -1.08
C LEU A 44 -7.18 -9.37 -0.09
N LYS A 45 -7.95 -9.06 0.94
CA LYS A 45 -8.42 -10.05 1.90
C LYS A 45 -9.33 -11.10 1.27
N GLU A 46 -10.23 -10.68 0.39
CA GLU A 46 -11.09 -11.60 -0.37
C GLU A 46 -10.25 -12.53 -1.25
N LEU A 47 -9.32 -12.00 -2.02
CA LEU A 47 -8.40 -12.79 -2.84
C LEU A 47 -7.58 -13.77 -1.98
N GLN A 48 -7.02 -13.31 -0.87
CA GLN A 48 -6.26 -14.16 0.06
C GLN A 48 -7.11 -15.31 0.58
N THR A 49 -8.36 -15.03 0.95
CA THR A 49 -9.30 -16.04 1.44
C THR A 49 -9.60 -17.07 0.36
N ALA A 50 -9.85 -16.63 -0.88
CA ALA A 50 -10.11 -17.53 -2.00
C ALA A 50 -8.91 -18.43 -2.33
N LEU A 51 -7.70 -17.86 -2.32
CA LEU A 51 -6.46 -18.62 -2.55
C LEU A 51 -6.24 -19.64 -1.42
N GLN A 52 -6.49 -19.27 -0.17
CA GLN A 52 -6.37 -20.19 0.97
C GLN A 52 -7.36 -21.36 0.87
N GLN A 53 -8.59 -21.09 0.47
CA GLN A 53 -9.59 -22.15 0.26
C GLN A 53 -9.16 -23.12 -0.84
N GLN A 54 -8.64 -22.58 -1.95
CA GLN A 54 -8.16 -23.42 -3.05
C GLN A 54 -6.94 -24.25 -2.65
N TYR A 55 -6.00 -23.67 -1.90
CA TYR A 55 -4.86 -24.39 -1.33
C TYR A 55 -5.31 -25.55 -0.44
N ASN A 56 -6.24 -25.30 0.48
CA ASN A 56 -6.77 -26.30 1.38
C ASN A 56 -7.48 -27.43 0.61
N SER A 57 -8.13 -27.12 -0.51
CA SER A 57 -8.75 -28.13 -1.38
C SER A 57 -7.68 -29.06 -1.98
N TYR A 58 -6.58 -28.51 -2.48
CA TYR A 58 -5.49 -29.32 -3.04
C TYR A 58 -4.81 -30.17 -1.97
N VAL A 59 -4.58 -29.63 -0.78
CA VAL A 59 -4.01 -30.40 0.35
C VAL A 59 -4.93 -31.54 0.78
N THR A 60 -6.24 -31.29 0.81
CA THR A 60 -7.23 -32.33 1.14
C THR A 60 -7.25 -33.43 0.08
N GLU A 61 -7.21 -33.07 -1.20
CA GLU A 61 -7.12 -34.01 -2.32
C GLU A 61 -5.85 -34.87 -2.23
N TYR A 62 -4.71 -34.24 -1.96
CA TYR A 62 -3.43 -34.93 -1.76
C TYR A 62 -3.50 -35.93 -0.60
N GLN A 63 -3.98 -35.50 0.55
CA GLN A 63 -4.10 -36.37 1.74
C GLN A 63 -5.04 -37.56 1.47
N THR A 64 -6.13 -37.32 0.76
CA THR A 64 -7.08 -38.37 0.38
C THR A 64 -6.39 -39.43 -0.48
N LYS A 65 -5.63 -38.98 -1.49
CA LYS A 65 -4.89 -39.89 -2.38
C LYS A 65 -3.80 -40.68 -1.66
N VAL A 66 -3.07 -40.03 -0.75
CA VAL A 66 -2.06 -40.69 0.11
C VAL A 66 -2.70 -41.76 1.01
N ASN A 67 -3.83 -41.42 1.62
CA ASN A 67 -4.57 -42.38 2.48
C ASN A 67 -5.11 -43.56 1.67
N GLU A 68 -5.63 -43.30 0.45
CA GLU A 68 -6.12 -44.34 -0.47
C GLU A 68 -4.97 -45.26 -0.90
N TYR A 69 -3.81 -44.70 -1.27
CA TYR A 69 -2.61 -45.49 -1.57
C TYR A 69 -2.20 -46.38 -0.42
N ASN A 70 -2.07 -45.83 0.80
CA ASN A 70 -1.63 -46.56 1.97
C ASN A 70 -2.63 -47.69 2.37
N ALA A 71 -3.91 -47.46 2.18
CA ALA A 71 -4.93 -48.46 2.51
C ALA A 71 -4.94 -49.63 1.53
N ASN A 72 -4.55 -49.43 0.28
CA ASN A 72 -4.68 -50.41 -0.78
C ASN A 72 -3.34 -50.93 -1.30
N ALA A 73 -2.20 -50.44 -0.81
CA ALA A 73 -0.87 -50.81 -1.30
C ALA A 73 -0.58 -52.30 -1.28
N GLY A 74 -1.18 -53.06 -0.31
CA GLY A 74 -1.04 -54.49 -0.24
C GLY A 74 -1.96 -55.33 -1.15
N THR A 75 -2.91 -54.66 -1.83
CA THR A 75 -3.93 -55.31 -2.66
C THR A 75 -3.92 -54.88 -4.12
N TRP A 76 -3.36 -53.74 -4.42
CA TRP A 76 -3.24 -53.22 -5.78
C TRP A 76 -2.13 -53.91 -6.56
N GLY A 77 -2.37 -54.06 -7.86
CA GLY A 77 -1.34 -54.52 -8.78
C GLY A 77 -0.37 -53.38 -9.12
N GLU A 78 0.79 -53.74 -9.66
CA GLU A 78 1.90 -52.82 -9.98
C GLU A 78 1.47 -51.59 -10.76
N VAL A 79 0.65 -51.75 -11.81
CA VAL A 79 0.13 -50.67 -12.64
C VAL A 79 -0.73 -49.66 -11.86
N GLN A 80 -1.51 -50.17 -10.89
CA GLN A 80 -2.35 -49.32 -10.03
C GLN A 80 -1.52 -48.55 -9.03
N LEU A 81 -0.48 -49.18 -8.47
CA LEU A 81 0.47 -48.51 -7.57
C LEU A 81 1.21 -47.37 -8.28
N GLU A 82 1.77 -47.67 -9.47
CA GLU A 82 2.48 -46.66 -10.26
C GLU A 82 1.58 -45.48 -10.64
N ALA A 83 0.34 -45.72 -11.05
CA ALA A 83 -0.62 -44.66 -11.35
C ALA A 83 -0.94 -43.79 -10.13
N ALA A 84 -1.14 -44.42 -8.97
CA ALA A 84 -1.41 -43.69 -7.73
C ALA A 84 -0.19 -42.86 -7.26
N GLU A 85 1.02 -43.39 -7.40
CA GLU A 85 2.25 -42.65 -7.11
C GLU A 85 2.42 -41.41 -8.02
N GLN A 86 2.13 -41.58 -9.32
CA GLN A 86 2.15 -40.46 -10.28
C GLN A 86 1.08 -39.41 -9.93
N ASP A 87 -0.13 -39.80 -9.56
CA ASP A 87 -1.18 -38.89 -9.12
C ASP A 87 -0.74 -38.09 -7.88
N ILE A 88 -0.19 -38.76 -6.86
CA ILE A 88 0.30 -38.14 -5.63
C ILE A 88 1.43 -37.14 -5.95
N ALA A 89 2.40 -37.54 -6.78
CA ALA A 89 3.51 -36.66 -7.19
C ALA A 89 3.00 -35.43 -7.96
N SER A 90 2.04 -35.63 -8.86
CA SER A 90 1.40 -34.52 -9.61
C SER A 90 0.67 -33.53 -8.71
N LEU A 91 -0.07 -34.05 -7.71
CA LEU A 91 -0.74 -33.21 -6.70
C LEU A 91 0.25 -32.42 -5.86
N GLN A 92 1.35 -33.03 -5.45
CA GLN A 92 2.39 -32.35 -4.69
C GLN A 92 3.02 -31.22 -5.50
N GLN A 93 3.32 -31.46 -6.78
CA GLN A 93 3.82 -30.42 -7.69
C GLN A 93 2.80 -29.30 -7.85
N ARG A 94 1.51 -29.63 -8.05
CA ARG A 94 0.43 -28.65 -8.17
C ARG A 94 0.28 -27.77 -6.94
N ILE A 95 0.46 -28.32 -5.74
CA ILE A 95 0.46 -27.56 -4.47
C ILE A 95 1.63 -26.54 -4.47
N THR A 96 2.84 -27.00 -4.78
CA THR A 96 4.03 -26.14 -4.82
C THR A 96 3.90 -25.02 -5.86
N ASP A 97 3.43 -25.33 -7.06
CA ASP A 97 3.22 -24.36 -8.12
C ASP A 97 2.12 -23.35 -7.74
N PHE A 98 1.06 -23.82 -7.09
CA PHE A 98 -0.02 -22.97 -6.62
C PHE A 98 0.44 -22.02 -5.52
N GLU A 99 1.28 -22.45 -4.56
CA GLU A 99 1.84 -21.57 -3.53
C GLU A 99 2.65 -20.43 -4.15
N SER A 100 3.55 -20.75 -5.08
CA SER A 100 4.38 -19.76 -5.77
C SER A 100 3.52 -18.78 -6.59
N SER A 101 2.59 -19.31 -7.39
CA SER A 101 1.70 -18.49 -8.23
C SER A 101 0.74 -17.63 -7.41
N SER A 102 0.30 -18.12 -6.24
CA SER A 102 -0.58 -17.37 -5.33
C SER A 102 0.13 -16.17 -4.70
N GLN A 103 1.39 -16.32 -4.29
CA GLN A 103 2.20 -15.21 -3.78
C GLN A 103 2.38 -14.14 -4.85
N GLN A 104 2.74 -14.53 -6.07
CA GLN A 104 2.87 -13.60 -7.18
C GLN A 104 1.56 -12.88 -7.51
N LYS A 105 0.44 -13.61 -7.49
CA LYS A 105 -0.88 -13.05 -7.75
C LYS A 105 -1.31 -12.04 -6.70
N LEU A 106 -1.03 -12.31 -5.41
CA LEU A 106 -1.30 -11.36 -4.34
C LEU A 106 -0.45 -10.09 -4.48
N GLU A 107 0.83 -10.23 -4.77
CA GLU A 107 1.72 -9.08 -4.95
C GLU A 107 1.33 -8.23 -6.16
N THR A 108 1.06 -8.87 -7.30
CA THR A 108 0.57 -8.16 -8.50
C THR A 108 -0.74 -7.42 -8.19
N ARG A 109 -1.70 -8.09 -7.52
CA ARG A 109 -2.96 -7.45 -7.17
C ARG A 109 -2.80 -6.29 -6.20
N ARG A 110 -1.88 -6.40 -5.27
CA ARG A 110 -1.53 -5.32 -4.35
C ARG A 110 -1.02 -4.10 -5.11
N GLN A 111 -0.08 -4.28 -6.02
CA GLN A 111 0.46 -3.19 -6.83
C GLN A 111 -0.65 -2.54 -7.68
N GLU A 112 -1.47 -3.33 -8.38
CA GLU A 112 -2.59 -2.82 -9.18
C GLU A 112 -3.56 -1.94 -8.37
N LEU A 113 -3.81 -2.31 -7.12
CA LEU A 113 -4.75 -1.60 -6.25
C LEU A 113 -4.11 -0.37 -5.60
N TYR A 114 -2.86 -0.49 -5.15
CA TYR A 114 -2.22 0.57 -4.37
C TYR A 114 -1.53 1.64 -5.22
N ASP A 115 -0.96 1.29 -6.40
CA ASP A 115 -0.26 2.27 -7.23
C ASP A 115 -1.13 3.49 -7.60
N PRO A 116 -2.38 3.32 -8.06
CA PRO A 116 -3.23 4.48 -8.36
C PRO A 116 -3.60 5.29 -7.11
N ILE A 117 -3.72 4.65 -5.93
CA ILE A 117 -4.00 5.33 -4.66
C ILE A 117 -2.80 6.18 -4.24
N LEU A 118 -1.60 5.61 -4.29
CA LEU A 118 -0.36 6.30 -3.98
C LEU A 118 -0.13 7.48 -4.94
N GLN A 119 -0.38 7.28 -6.23
CA GLN A 119 -0.29 8.35 -7.22
C GLN A 119 -1.28 9.47 -6.92
N LYS A 120 -2.54 9.15 -6.59
CA LYS A 120 -3.57 10.13 -6.20
C LYS A 120 -3.15 10.92 -4.97
N ALA A 121 -2.65 10.24 -3.93
CA ALA A 121 -2.17 10.87 -2.71
C ALA A 121 -1.02 11.85 -3.01
N ASN A 122 0.02 11.39 -3.72
CA ASN A 122 1.18 12.19 -4.07
C ASN A 122 0.80 13.41 -4.92
N THR A 123 -0.02 13.22 -5.94
CA THR A 123 -0.51 14.32 -6.80
C THR A 123 -1.26 15.35 -5.96
N THR A 124 -2.12 14.91 -5.04
CA THR A 124 -2.89 15.83 -4.18
C THR A 124 -1.99 16.60 -3.21
N ILE A 125 -0.97 15.95 -2.64
CA ILE A 125 0.04 16.61 -1.79
C ILE A 125 0.78 17.68 -2.58
N GLU A 126 1.22 17.37 -3.81
CA GLU A 126 1.90 18.34 -4.69
C GLU A 126 1.00 19.54 -5.03
N GLU A 127 -0.26 19.28 -5.34
CA GLU A 127 -1.22 20.36 -5.63
C GLU A 127 -1.45 21.25 -4.41
N VAL A 128 -1.61 20.67 -3.21
CA VAL A 128 -1.70 21.45 -1.96
C VAL A 128 -0.43 22.23 -1.73
N GLY A 129 0.74 21.65 -2.01
CA GLY A 129 2.01 22.34 -1.94
C GLY A 129 2.07 23.57 -2.84
N LYS A 130 1.67 23.42 -4.11
CA LYS A 130 1.63 24.50 -5.10
C LYS A 130 0.61 25.59 -4.74
N ASP A 131 -0.63 25.20 -4.47
CA ASP A 131 -1.73 26.11 -4.14
C ASP A 131 -1.47 26.87 -2.84
N GLY A 132 -0.90 26.19 -1.85
CA GLY A 132 -0.54 26.74 -0.55
C GLY A 132 0.78 27.54 -0.55
N LYS A 133 1.52 27.56 -1.67
CA LYS A 133 2.86 28.18 -1.81
C LYS A 133 3.85 27.68 -0.77
N PHE A 134 3.81 26.39 -0.49
CA PHE A 134 4.82 25.75 0.36
C PHE A 134 6.15 25.64 -0.40
N THR A 135 7.25 25.88 0.31
CA THR A 135 8.60 25.61 -0.21
C THR A 135 8.88 24.11 -0.16
N TYR A 136 8.47 23.44 0.92
CA TYR A 136 8.55 22.00 1.12
C TYR A 136 7.35 21.51 1.90
N ILE A 137 6.92 20.28 1.62
CA ILE A 137 6.09 19.45 2.50
C ILE A 137 6.90 18.19 2.80
N ILE A 138 7.21 17.96 4.06
CA ILE A 138 8.08 16.87 4.53
C ILE A 138 7.18 15.74 5.01
N ASP A 139 7.43 14.52 4.48
CA ASP A 139 6.76 13.33 4.98
C ASP A 139 7.38 12.85 6.29
N THR A 140 6.58 12.81 7.34
CA THR A 140 7.00 12.39 8.69
C THR A 140 6.79 10.89 8.95
N SER A 141 6.16 10.17 8.02
CA SER A 141 5.85 8.75 8.19
C SER A 141 7.09 7.87 8.29
N SER A 142 8.21 8.30 7.68
CA SER A 142 9.47 7.55 7.65
C SER A 142 10.27 7.60 8.96
N GLY A 143 9.85 8.43 9.93
CA GLY A 143 10.59 8.64 11.17
C GLY A 143 11.94 9.34 11.02
N SER A 144 12.25 9.87 9.83
CA SER A 144 13.53 10.54 9.54
C SER A 144 13.63 11.93 10.17
N LEU A 145 12.51 12.52 10.60
CA LEU A 145 12.46 13.84 11.21
C LEU A 145 12.70 13.74 12.72
N VAL A 146 13.82 14.28 13.17
CA VAL A 146 14.25 14.21 14.60
C VAL A 146 13.57 15.29 15.44
N TYR A 147 13.29 16.45 14.83
CA TYR A 147 12.69 17.61 15.50
C TYR A 147 11.79 18.38 14.52
N MET A 148 10.67 18.87 15.01
CA MET A 148 9.73 19.70 14.28
C MET A 148 9.37 20.92 15.12
N GLY A 149 9.63 22.11 14.58
CA GLY A 149 9.28 23.38 15.22
C GLY A 149 7.79 23.72 15.11
N GLU A 150 7.32 24.62 15.96
CA GLU A 150 5.91 25.06 16.01
C GLU A 150 5.47 25.80 14.72
N ASP A 151 6.43 26.34 13.95
CA ASP A 151 6.15 27.08 12.71
C ASP A 151 5.82 26.18 11.51
N MET A 152 5.98 24.86 11.62
CA MET A 152 5.63 23.93 10.56
C MET A 152 4.12 23.73 10.46
N ILE A 153 3.61 23.76 9.24
CA ILE A 153 2.18 23.68 8.98
C ILE A 153 1.80 22.23 8.70
N ASP A 154 0.83 21.71 9.43
CA ASP A 154 0.23 20.41 9.09
C ASP A 154 -0.56 20.51 7.79
N ALA A 155 -0.09 19.78 6.77
CA ALA A 155 -0.71 19.73 5.46
C ALA A 155 -1.82 18.67 5.37
N LEU A 156 -1.91 17.73 6.32
CA LEU A 156 -2.88 16.64 6.28
C LEU A 156 -4.34 17.13 6.15
N PRO A 157 -4.82 18.11 6.96
CA PRO A 157 -6.18 18.61 6.82
C PRO A 157 -6.46 19.27 5.44
N LEU A 158 -5.44 19.91 4.85
CA LEU A 158 -5.56 20.54 3.54
C LEU A 158 -5.67 19.49 2.42
N VAL A 159 -4.89 18.41 2.52
CA VAL A 159 -4.91 17.29 1.57
C VAL A 159 -6.25 16.54 1.68
N LEU A 160 -6.71 16.22 2.88
CA LEU A 160 -8.00 15.56 3.10
C LEU A 160 -9.15 16.38 2.55
N LYS A 161 -9.17 17.69 2.81
CA LYS A 161 -10.18 18.59 2.23
C LYS A 161 -10.17 18.57 0.70
N LYS A 162 -8.98 18.54 0.09
CA LYS A 162 -8.83 18.51 -1.37
C LYS A 162 -9.27 17.16 -1.96
N LEU A 163 -9.08 16.06 -1.22
CA LEU A 163 -9.59 14.73 -1.55
C LEU A 163 -11.11 14.59 -1.31
N GLY A 164 -11.76 15.55 -0.66
CA GLY A 164 -13.19 15.47 -0.29
C GLY A 164 -13.44 14.50 0.89
N ILE A 165 -12.43 14.25 1.72
CA ILE A 165 -12.51 13.37 2.88
C ILE A 165 -12.82 14.23 4.11
N GLU A 166 -13.98 14.01 4.73
CA GLU A 166 -14.34 14.68 5.98
C GLU A 166 -13.64 14.00 7.16
N GLN A 167 -12.96 14.80 7.99
CA GLN A 167 -12.48 14.32 9.28
C GLN A 167 -13.69 14.19 10.22
N SER A 168 -14.07 12.96 10.55
CA SER A 168 -14.99 12.76 11.68
C SER A 168 -14.28 13.23 12.95
N LYS A 169 -14.90 14.21 13.63
CA LYS A 169 -14.48 14.74 14.92
C LYS A 169 -14.56 13.66 15.99
#